data_2f62b76ac005b867539d3355158ea72b
#
_entry.id   2f62b76ac005b867539d3355158ea72b
#
_cell.length_a   1.000
_cell.length_b   1.000
_cell.length_c   1.000
_cell.angle_alpha   90.00
_cell.angle_beta   90.00
_cell.angle_gamma   90.00
#
_symmetry.space_group_name_H-M   'P 1'
#
loop_
_entity.id
_entity.type
_entity.pdbx_description
1 polymer ?
#
loop_
_entity_poly.entity_id
_entity_poly.type
_entity_poly.pdbx_seq_one_letter_code
_entity_poly.pdbx_strand_id
1 'polypeptide(L)'
;MLARARWIALLLPLALMAGALGSQYLGGLVPCEMCMWQRYPHYAAIIAAALAILLRRTPLSLPLTMLAGLLILTSGGIGAFHAGVEYKWWPGPQHCTGTVAAGADFMKRLLAAPVVRCDEPQWKLLGISLAGFNFLLSTLGGLTVLALCLKRR
;
A
#
# COMPACT_ATOMS: atom_id res chain seq x y z
N MET A 1 -9.66 -23.51 4.72
CA MET A 1 -9.88 -22.06 4.61
C MET A 1 -8.64 -21.26 4.99
N LEU A 2 -7.99 -21.51 6.13
CA LEU A 2 -6.80 -20.76 6.57
C LEU A 2 -5.60 -20.81 5.60
N ALA A 3 -5.38 -21.93 4.90
CA ALA A 3 -4.33 -21.98 3.89
C ALA A 3 -4.56 -20.99 2.75
N ARG A 4 -5.80 -20.84 2.28
CA ARG A 4 -6.18 -19.83 1.27
C ARG A 4 -5.97 -18.41 1.81
N ALA A 5 -6.37 -18.15 3.06
CA ALA A 5 -6.18 -16.84 3.70
C ALA A 5 -4.70 -16.44 3.73
N ARG A 6 -3.79 -17.35 4.12
CA ARG A 6 -2.33 -17.10 4.16
C ARG A 6 -1.76 -16.74 2.78
N TRP A 7 -2.16 -17.49 1.74
CA TRP A 7 -1.68 -17.24 0.39
C TRP A 7 -2.22 -15.92 -0.16
N ILE A 8 -3.49 -15.59 0.06
CA ILE A 8 -4.05 -14.28 -0.33
C ILE A 8 -3.32 -13.17 0.42
N ALA A 9 -3.12 -13.31 1.74
CA ALA A 9 -2.43 -12.33 2.57
C ALA A 9 -0.98 -12.09 2.16
N LEU A 10 -0.31 -13.06 1.51
CA LEU A 10 1.03 -12.90 0.98
C LEU A 10 1.03 -12.37 -0.46
N LEU A 11 0.28 -13.02 -1.36
CA LEU A 11 0.38 -12.76 -2.79
C LEU A 11 -0.24 -11.41 -3.19
N LEU A 12 -1.32 -10.99 -2.52
CA LEU A 12 -1.97 -9.73 -2.85
C LEU A 12 -1.05 -8.52 -2.58
N PRO A 13 -0.48 -8.33 -1.37
CA PRO A 13 0.42 -7.20 -1.15
C PRO A 13 1.71 -7.31 -1.97
N LEU A 14 2.21 -8.52 -2.26
CA LEU A 14 3.34 -8.69 -3.19
C LEU A 14 3.00 -8.19 -4.60
N ALA A 15 1.84 -8.53 -5.14
CA ALA A 15 1.39 -8.08 -6.45
C ALA A 15 1.20 -6.55 -6.50
N LEU A 16 0.58 -5.98 -5.46
CA LEU A 16 0.39 -4.52 -5.35
C LEU A 16 1.74 -3.80 -5.25
N MET A 17 2.68 -4.33 -4.46
CA MET A 17 4.03 -3.77 -4.35
C MET A 17 4.82 -3.92 -5.66
N ALA A 18 4.70 -5.05 -6.36
CA ALA A 18 5.31 -5.22 -7.67
C ALA A 18 4.77 -4.20 -8.68
N GLY A 19 3.46 -3.94 -8.68
CA GLY A 19 2.84 -2.88 -9.49
C GLY A 19 3.35 -1.49 -9.12
N ALA A 20 3.42 -1.16 -7.82
CA ALA A 20 3.89 0.13 -7.34
C ALA A 20 5.39 0.38 -7.61
N LEU A 21 6.22 -0.65 -7.47
CA LEU A 21 7.65 -0.56 -7.79
C LEU A 21 7.87 -0.56 -9.32
N GLY A 22 7.10 -1.36 -10.05
CA GLY A 22 7.13 -1.38 -11.51
C GLY A 22 6.75 -0.02 -12.10
N SER A 23 5.67 0.62 -11.62
CA SER A 23 5.29 1.97 -12.05
C SER A 23 6.36 3.01 -11.75
N GLN A 24 7.07 2.86 -10.63
CA GLN A 24 8.17 3.76 -10.25
C GLN A 24 9.42 3.57 -11.11
N TYR A 25 9.93 2.33 -11.22
CA TYR A 25 11.24 2.07 -11.84
C TYR A 25 11.16 1.85 -13.34
N LEU A 26 10.06 1.29 -13.85
CA LEU A 26 9.86 1.07 -15.28
C LEU A 26 8.97 2.15 -15.91
N GLY A 27 7.98 2.65 -15.16
CA GLY A 27 7.07 3.68 -15.62
C GLY A 27 7.53 5.12 -15.34
N GLY A 28 8.63 5.32 -14.59
CA GLY A 28 9.15 6.66 -14.27
C GLY A 28 8.28 7.49 -13.32
N LEU A 29 7.26 6.90 -12.69
CA LEU A 29 6.39 7.60 -11.76
C LEU A 29 7.10 7.85 -10.43
N VAL A 30 7.11 9.10 -9.96
CA VAL A 30 7.75 9.45 -8.68
C VAL A 30 6.74 9.29 -7.55
N PRO A 31 7.00 8.44 -6.53
CA PRO A 31 6.05 8.24 -5.46
C PRO A 31 5.94 9.48 -4.58
N CYS A 32 4.71 9.93 -4.32
CA CYS A 32 4.42 10.98 -3.34
C CYS A 32 4.52 10.43 -1.90
N GLU A 33 4.43 11.30 -0.90
CA GLU A 33 4.49 10.90 0.51
C GLU A 33 3.35 9.94 0.87
N MET A 34 2.10 10.23 0.46
CA MET A 34 0.97 9.36 0.72
C MET A 34 1.06 8.02 -0.03
N CYS A 35 1.74 7.98 -1.19
CA CYS A 35 2.07 6.74 -1.86
C CYS A 35 2.99 5.86 -0.99
N MET A 36 3.97 6.48 -0.31
CA MET A 36 4.86 5.75 0.60
C MET A 36 4.12 5.24 1.84
N TRP A 37 3.19 6.03 2.40
CA TRP A 37 2.36 5.59 3.54
C TRP A 37 1.55 4.34 3.23
N GLN A 38 1.07 4.16 2.00
CA GLN A 38 0.38 2.95 1.56
C GLN A 38 1.30 1.73 1.45
N ARG A 39 2.58 1.94 1.13
CA ARG A 39 3.56 0.85 0.96
C ARG A 39 3.99 0.23 2.30
N TYR A 40 4.15 1.03 3.36
CA TYR A 40 4.62 0.53 4.65
C TYR A 40 3.73 -0.58 5.25
N PRO A 41 2.40 -0.46 5.29
CA PRO A 41 1.55 -1.55 5.74
C PRO A 41 1.66 -2.80 4.84
N HIS A 42 1.86 -2.65 3.53
CA HIS A 42 2.06 -3.79 2.64
C HIS A 42 3.38 -4.54 2.94
N TYR A 43 4.48 -3.83 3.20
CA TYR A 43 5.73 -4.49 3.61
C TYR A 43 5.53 -5.28 4.90
N ALA A 44 4.88 -4.69 5.90
CA ALA A 44 4.58 -5.36 7.15
C ALA A 44 3.63 -6.56 6.95
N ALA A 45 2.62 -6.44 6.08
CA ALA A 45 1.70 -7.53 5.74
C ALA A 45 2.42 -8.72 5.08
N ILE A 46 3.36 -8.46 4.16
CA ILE A 46 4.17 -9.49 3.51
C ILE A 46 4.97 -10.26 4.57
N ILE A 47 5.63 -9.58 5.50
CA ILE A 47 6.40 -10.19 6.57
C ILE A 47 5.49 -11.04 7.47
N ALA A 48 4.36 -10.47 7.93
CA ALA A 48 3.42 -11.18 8.78
C ALA A 48 2.83 -12.43 8.09
N ALA A 49 2.48 -12.33 6.81
CA ALA A 49 1.95 -13.45 6.03
C ALA A 49 3.02 -14.54 5.78
N ALA A 50 4.26 -14.16 5.48
CA ALA A 50 5.38 -15.09 5.34
C ALA A 50 5.63 -15.87 6.63
N LEU A 51 5.66 -15.16 7.78
CA LEU A 51 5.77 -15.79 9.10
C LEU A 51 4.57 -16.71 9.39
N ALA A 52 3.34 -16.32 9.02
CA ALA A 52 2.15 -17.14 9.18
C ALA A 52 2.23 -18.45 8.37
N ILE A 53 2.87 -18.43 7.20
CA ILE A 53 3.11 -19.63 6.38
C ILE A 53 4.22 -20.49 6.97
N LEU A 54 5.32 -19.88 7.39
CA LEU A 54 6.43 -20.59 8.02
C LEU A 54 5.98 -21.30 9.30
N LEU A 55 5.21 -20.60 10.15
CA LEU A 55 4.66 -21.09 11.41
C LEU A 55 3.28 -21.76 11.25
N ARG A 56 2.97 -22.31 10.07
CA ARG A 56 1.63 -22.86 9.75
C ARG A 56 1.14 -23.99 10.66
N ARG A 57 2.05 -24.67 11.34
CA ARG A 57 1.76 -25.78 12.27
C ARG A 57 1.63 -25.33 13.72
N THR A 58 1.84 -24.05 14.03
CA THR A 58 1.76 -23.47 15.37
C THR A 58 0.49 -22.63 15.54
N PRO A 59 0.06 -22.35 16.78
CA PRO A 59 -1.09 -21.49 17.06
C PRO A 59 -0.88 -20.05 16.59
N LEU A 60 0.36 -19.60 16.40
CA LEU A 60 0.70 -18.24 15.95
C LEU A 60 0.28 -17.95 14.49
N SER A 61 0.06 -18.99 13.69
CA SER A 61 -0.28 -18.82 12.28
C SER A 61 -1.60 -18.05 12.05
N LEU A 62 -2.60 -18.28 12.89
CA LEU A 62 -3.89 -17.57 12.78
C LEU A 62 -3.76 -16.09 13.10
N PRO A 63 -3.25 -15.66 14.27
CA PRO A 63 -3.12 -14.23 14.58
C PRO A 63 -2.19 -13.50 13.62
N LEU A 64 -1.12 -14.11 13.10
CA LEU A 64 -0.27 -13.51 12.08
C LEU A 64 -1.00 -13.33 10.75
N THR A 65 -1.86 -14.27 10.35
CA THR A 65 -2.68 -14.12 9.14
C THR A 65 -3.71 -13.00 9.31
N MET A 66 -4.33 -12.91 10.48
CA MET A 66 -5.27 -11.82 10.79
C MET A 66 -4.56 -10.47 10.81
N LEU A 67 -3.37 -10.38 11.42
CA LEU A 67 -2.54 -9.18 11.41
C LEU A 67 -2.22 -8.73 9.97
N ALA A 68 -1.81 -9.67 9.10
CA ALA A 68 -1.57 -9.36 7.69
C ALA A 68 -2.83 -8.82 7.01
N GLY A 69 -4.01 -9.40 7.25
CA GLY A 69 -5.28 -8.91 6.74
C GLY A 69 -5.60 -7.48 7.21
N LEU A 70 -5.37 -7.17 8.48
CA LEU A 70 -5.56 -5.84 9.04
C LEU A 70 -4.58 -4.82 8.44
N LEU A 71 -3.32 -5.18 8.25
CA LEU A 71 -2.31 -4.33 7.61
C LEU A 71 -2.67 -4.02 6.14
N ILE A 72 -3.20 -5.01 5.41
CA ILE A 72 -3.71 -4.81 4.04
C ILE A 72 -4.88 -3.83 4.05
N LEU A 73 -5.83 -3.96 4.99
CA LEU A 73 -6.94 -3.01 5.15
C LEU A 73 -6.45 -1.61 5.52
N THR A 74 -5.43 -1.49 6.36
CA THR A 74 -4.82 -0.19 6.71
C THR A 74 -4.28 0.50 5.45
N SER A 75 -3.56 -0.23 4.59
CA SER A 75 -3.11 0.31 3.30
C SER A 75 -4.29 0.73 2.41
N GLY A 76 -5.35 -0.08 2.37
CA GLY A 76 -6.59 0.26 1.65
C GLY A 76 -7.25 1.54 2.19
N GLY A 77 -7.32 1.71 3.50
CA GLY A 77 -7.83 2.93 4.14
C GLY A 77 -7.01 4.19 3.79
N ILE A 78 -5.68 4.07 3.83
CA ILE A 78 -4.79 5.16 3.37
C ILE A 78 -5.01 5.43 1.88
N GLY A 79 -5.21 4.39 1.05
CA GLY A 79 -5.53 4.50 -0.37
C GLY A 79 -6.86 5.22 -0.63
N ALA A 80 -7.89 4.93 0.17
CA ALA A 80 -9.18 5.62 0.11
C ALA A 80 -9.04 7.11 0.41
N PHE A 81 -8.30 7.44 1.49
CA PHE A 81 -8.01 8.84 1.84
C PHE A 81 -7.25 9.54 0.71
N HIS A 82 -6.20 8.91 0.19
CA HIS A 82 -5.38 9.47 -0.90
C HIS A 82 -6.21 9.67 -2.18
N ALA A 83 -7.01 8.69 -2.58
CA ALA A 83 -7.90 8.84 -3.73
C ALA A 83 -8.88 10.00 -3.55
N GLY A 84 -9.43 10.18 -2.34
CA GLY A 84 -10.30 11.33 -2.05
C GLY A 84 -9.58 12.68 -2.16
N VAL A 85 -8.29 12.75 -1.82
CA VAL A 85 -7.46 13.94 -2.05
C VAL A 85 -7.26 14.18 -3.56
N GLU A 86 -6.94 13.13 -4.32
CA GLU A 86 -6.79 13.22 -5.79
C GLU A 86 -8.08 13.64 -6.52
N TYR A 87 -9.25 13.20 -6.00
CA TYR A 87 -10.56 13.59 -6.55
C TYR A 87 -11.12 14.88 -5.94
N LYS A 88 -10.33 15.58 -5.08
CA LYS A 88 -10.69 16.87 -4.46
C LYS A 88 -11.91 16.78 -3.55
N TRP A 89 -12.19 15.61 -2.94
CA TRP A 89 -13.27 15.45 -1.96
C TRP A 89 -12.91 16.09 -0.62
N TRP A 90 -11.63 16.10 -0.28
CA TRP A 90 -11.07 16.77 0.91
C TRP A 90 -9.63 17.24 0.67
N PRO A 91 -9.13 18.21 1.47
CA PRO A 91 -7.77 18.68 1.36
C PRO A 91 -6.77 17.60 1.78
N GLY A 92 -5.65 17.51 1.06
CA GLY A 92 -4.52 16.67 1.41
C GLY A 92 -3.58 17.31 2.45
N PRO A 93 -2.58 16.55 2.94
CA PRO A 93 -1.51 17.11 3.78
C PRO A 93 -0.78 18.23 3.02
N GLN A 94 -0.54 19.36 3.70
CA GLN A 94 0.06 20.56 3.05
C GLN A 94 1.54 20.38 2.66
N HIS A 95 2.21 19.32 3.12
CA HIS A 95 3.64 19.07 2.91
C HIS A 95 3.93 17.91 1.96
N CYS A 96 3.03 17.64 1.03
CA CYS A 96 3.17 16.55 0.05
C CYS A 96 4.16 16.93 -1.07
N THR A 97 5.41 17.17 -0.71
CA THR A 97 6.54 17.31 -1.64
C THR A 97 7.58 16.24 -1.34
N GLY A 98 8.21 15.69 -2.39
CA GLY A 98 9.26 14.69 -2.21
C GLY A 98 10.35 15.18 -1.25
N THR A 99 10.78 14.33 -0.33
CA THR A 99 11.86 14.65 0.62
C THR A 99 13.19 14.76 -0.11
N VAL A 100 13.77 15.96 -0.09
CA VAL A 100 15.14 16.19 -0.56
C VAL A 100 16.09 16.02 0.63
N ALA A 101 17.06 15.08 0.52
CA ALA A 101 18.03 14.86 1.57
C ALA A 101 18.91 16.12 1.78
N ALA A 102 19.07 16.55 3.02
CA ALA A 102 19.94 17.68 3.38
C ALA A 102 21.42 17.33 3.10
N GLY A 103 22.17 18.30 2.53
CA GLY A 103 23.59 18.15 2.21
C GLY A 103 24.17 19.43 1.59
N ALA A 104 25.46 19.43 1.26
CA ALA A 104 26.17 20.61 0.74
C ALA A 104 25.55 21.23 -0.53
N ASP A 105 24.86 20.43 -1.35
CA ASP A 105 24.16 20.88 -2.57
C ASP A 105 22.62 20.93 -2.39
N PHE A 106 22.15 21.14 -1.17
CA PHE A 106 20.71 21.10 -0.83
C PHE A 106 19.87 22.02 -1.74
N MET A 107 20.29 23.25 -1.93
CA MET A 107 19.57 24.24 -2.75
C MET A 107 19.47 23.80 -4.23
N LYS A 108 20.56 23.28 -4.79
CA LYS A 108 20.59 22.79 -6.18
C LYS A 108 19.70 21.57 -6.35
N ARG A 109 19.70 20.65 -5.39
CA ARG A 109 18.83 19.46 -5.37
C ARG A 109 17.36 19.85 -5.16
N LEU A 110 17.08 20.83 -4.32
CA LEU A 110 15.73 21.34 -4.08
C LEU A 110 15.12 21.95 -5.34
N LEU A 111 15.91 22.73 -6.08
CA LEU A 111 15.48 23.34 -7.37
C LEU A 111 15.35 22.33 -8.50
N ALA A 112 16.10 21.23 -8.46
CA ALA A 112 16.05 20.14 -9.43
C ALA A 112 15.06 19.02 -9.08
N ALA A 113 14.54 19.01 -7.83
CA ALA A 113 13.62 17.97 -7.40
C ALA A 113 12.27 18.10 -8.13
N PRO A 114 11.71 17.01 -8.69
CA PRO A 114 10.39 17.05 -9.27
C PRO A 114 9.37 17.35 -8.15
N VAL A 115 8.54 18.38 -8.37
CA VAL A 115 7.43 18.69 -7.46
C VAL A 115 6.36 17.62 -7.64
N VAL A 116 6.32 16.65 -6.72
CA VAL A 116 5.32 15.59 -6.75
C VAL A 116 4.15 16.00 -5.88
N ARG A 117 2.99 16.20 -6.48
CA ARG A 117 1.76 16.57 -5.81
C ARG A 117 0.96 15.32 -5.43
N CYS A 118 0.44 15.26 -4.20
CA CYS A 118 -0.44 14.18 -3.77
C CYS A 118 -1.90 14.39 -4.21
N ASP A 119 -2.24 15.59 -4.62
CA ASP A 119 -3.60 15.96 -5.01
C ASP A 119 -3.84 15.88 -6.54
N GLU A 120 -2.86 15.36 -7.27
CA GLU A 120 -2.94 15.11 -8.71
C GLU A 120 -2.44 13.70 -9.02
N PRO A 121 -3.29 12.82 -9.54
CA PRO A 121 -2.88 11.46 -9.88
C PRO A 121 -1.97 11.48 -11.12
N GLN A 122 -0.75 10.94 -10.96
CA GLN A 122 0.22 10.82 -12.05
C GLN A 122 -0.21 9.81 -13.12
N TRP A 123 -1.09 8.88 -12.78
CA TRP A 123 -1.60 7.85 -13.68
C TRP A 123 -3.02 7.45 -13.31
N LYS A 124 -3.84 7.24 -14.32
CA LYS A 124 -5.22 6.76 -14.20
C LYS A 124 -5.52 5.70 -15.26
N LEU A 125 -6.28 4.69 -14.90
CA LEU A 125 -6.86 3.74 -15.83
C LEU A 125 -8.38 3.68 -15.60
N LEU A 126 -9.17 3.88 -16.64
CA LEU A 126 -10.64 3.94 -16.56
C LEU A 126 -11.14 4.95 -15.51
N GLY A 127 -10.43 6.05 -15.33
CA GLY A 127 -10.77 7.08 -14.34
C GLY A 127 -10.33 6.77 -12.91
N ILE A 128 -9.76 5.59 -12.62
CA ILE A 128 -9.29 5.17 -11.29
C ILE A 128 -7.78 5.39 -11.20
N SER A 129 -7.33 6.08 -10.15
CA SER A 129 -5.92 6.30 -9.85
C SER A 129 -5.26 5.06 -9.25
N LEU A 130 -3.91 5.06 -9.17
CA LEU A 130 -3.18 4.01 -8.46
C LEU A 130 -3.62 3.89 -6.98
N ALA A 131 -3.89 5.02 -6.32
CA ALA A 131 -4.41 5.03 -4.95
C ALA A 131 -5.82 4.42 -4.88
N GLY A 132 -6.68 4.71 -5.86
CA GLY A 132 -8.01 4.10 -6.00
C GLY A 132 -7.94 2.59 -6.22
N PHE A 133 -7.03 2.10 -7.07
CA PHE A 133 -6.82 0.66 -7.23
C PHE A 133 -6.32 0.01 -5.95
N ASN A 134 -5.36 0.64 -5.23
CA ASN A 134 -4.92 0.14 -3.95
C ASN A 134 -6.08 0.05 -2.95
N PHE A 135 -6.91 1.11 -2.86
CA PHE A 135 -8.11 1.10 -2.00
C PHE A 135 -9.00 -0.11 -2.30
N LEU A 136 -9.42 -0.30 -3.55
CA LEU A 136 -10.35 -1.36 -3.93
C LEU A 136 -9.78 -2.75 -3.67
N LEU A 137 -8.57 -3.02 -4.17
CA LEU A 137 -7.96 -4.34 -4.07
C LEU A 137 -7.58 -4.70 -2.63
N SER A 138 -7.02 -3.75 -1.88
CA SER A 138 -6.62 -3.97 -0.49
C SER A 138 -7.83 -4.13 0.43
N THR A 139 -8.91 -3.38 0.22
CA THR A 139 -10.13 -3.53 1.01
C THR A 139 -10.78 -4.88 0.76
N LEU A 140 -11.00 -5.26 -0.51
CA LEU A 140 -11.58 -6.55 -0.87
C LEU A 140 -10.72 -7.72 -0.38
N GLY A 141 -9.41 -7.64 -0.60
CA GLY A 141 -8.48 -8.71 -0.21
C GLY A 141 -8.33 -8.84 1.30
N GLY A 142 -8.18 -7.73 2.02
CA GLY A 142 -8.07 -7.73 3.48
C GLY A 142 -9.33 -8.26 4.16
N LEU A 143 -10.52 -7.83 3.70
CA LEU A 143 -11.80 -8.36 4.19
C LEU A 143 -11.93 -9.87 3.90
N THR A 144 -11.50 -10.31 2.71
CA THR A 144 -11.51 -11.74 2.34
C THR A 144 -10.60 -12.54 3.26
N VAL A 145 -9.39 -12.08 3.54
CA VAL A 145 -8.46 -12.73 4.46
C VAL A 145 -9.10 -12.88 5.86
N LEU A 146 -9.66 -11.80 6.41
CA LEU A 146 -10.30 -11.83 7.72
C LEU A 146 -11.51 -12.76 7.76
N ALA A 147 -12.38 -12.70 6.72
CA ALA A 147 -13.54 -13.57 6.61
C ALA A 147 -13.15 -15.05 6.58
N LEU A 148 -12.09 -15.41 5.84
CA LEU A 148 -11.57 -16.78 5.78
C LEU A 148 -10.94 -17.23 7.10
N CYS A 149 -10.34 -16.31 7.86
CA CYS A 149 -9.83 -16.60 9.21
C CYS A 149 -10.97 -16.86 10.21
N LEU A 150 -12.05 -16.08 10.15
CA LEU A 150 -13.20 -16.19 11.04
C LEU A 150 -14.06 -17.43 10.75
N LYS A 151 -14.23 -17.80 9.47
CA LYS A 151 -14.99 -19.00 9.06
C LYS A 151 -14.30 -20.33 9.42
N ARG A 152 -13.15 -20.30 10.09
CA ARG A 152 -12.43 -21.51 10.51
C ARG A 152 -13.09 -22.21 11.71
N ARG A 153 -14.10 -21.62 12.31
CA ARG A 153 -14.87 -22.25 13.40
C ARG A 153 -15.73 -23.41 12.91
#